data_8982d6c597348250a39b5a26a9ec876a
#
_entry.id   8982d6c597348250a39b5a26a9ec876a
#
_cell.length_a   1.000
_cell.length_b   1.000
_cell.length_c   1.000
_cell.angle_alpha   90.00
_cell.angle_beta   90.00
_cell.angle_gamma   90.00
#
_symmetry.space_group_name_H-M   'P 1'
#
loop_
_entity.id
_entity.type
_entity.pdbx_description
1 polymer ?
#
loop_
_entity_poly.entity_id
_entity_poly.type
_entity_poly.pdbx_seq_one_letter_code
_entity_poly.pdbx_strand_id
1 'polypeptide(L)'
;MSVHVIGIFKIQSPRDFDDYRAQVGATIELYGGKVIRRGVCENPLWNQLNAAPFDAFVELSFSSLEDAKRWANSPEYSALLPVRKRAMQLTLFPVLV
;
A
#
# COMPACT_ATOMS: atom_id res chain seq x y z
N MET A 1 -11.40 -15.38 9.46
CA MET A 1 -10.02 -14.98 9.15
C MET A 1 -10.04 -13.63 8.47
N SER A 2 -9.29 -12.68 8.96
CA SER A 2 -9.19 -11.35 8.37
C SER A 2 -8.06 -11.30 7.35
N VAL A 3 -8.24 -10.46 6.31
CA VAL A 3 -7.21 -10.23 5.31
C VAL A 3 -6.75 -8.79 5.42
N HIS A 4 -5.47 -8.63 5.70
CA HIS A 4 -4.82 -7.32 5.74
C HIS A 4 -3.80 -7.25 4.61
N VAL A 5 -3.64 -6.06 4.04
CA VAL A 5 -2.60 -5.82 3.05
C VAL A 5 -1.63 -4.83 3.68
N ILE A 6 -0.38 -5.26 3.75
CA ILE A 6 0.70 -4.44 4.31
C ILE A 6 1.51 -3.88 3.16
N GLY A 7 1.75 -2.57 3.21
CA GLY A 7 2.64 -1.91 2.27
C GLY A 7 3.83 -1.31 3.01
N ILE A 8 5.01 -1.53 2.47
CA ILE A 8 6.21 -0.83 2.90
C ILE A 8 6.75 -0.09 1.68
N PHE A 9 7.19 1.14 1.87
CA PHE A 9 7.56 1.95 0.73
C PHE A 9 8.56 3.03 1.07
N LYS A 10 9.32 3.42 0.02
CA LYS A 10 10.24 4.54 0.07
C LYS A 10 9.66 5.67 -0.75
N ILE A 11 9.48 6.83 -0.14
CA ILE A 11 8.94 8.02 -0.80
C ILE A 11 10.05 8.64 -1.65
N GLN A 12 9.76 8.82 -2.95
CA GLN A 12 10.68 9.45 -3.91
C GLN A 12 10.30 10.88 -4.21
N SER A 13 9.00 11.18 -4.24
CA SER A 13 8.47 12.51 -4.50
C SER A 13 7.32 12.77 -3.53
N PRO A 14 7.53 13.60 -2.50
CA PRO A 14 6.46 13.94 -1.55
C PRO A 14 5.23 14.54 -2.23
N ARG A 15 5.42 15.34 -3.26
CA ARG A 15 4.32 15.96 -4.01
C ARG A 15 3.46 14.92 -4.71
N ASP A 16 4.09 14.00 -5.44
CA ASP A 16 3.38 12.92 -6.13
C ASP A 16 2.76 11.96 -5.13
N PHE A 17 3.42 11.74 -3.98
CA PHE A 17 2.87 10.91 -2.92
C PHE A 17 1.57 11.51 -2.34
N ASP A 18 1.53 12.81 -2.12
CA ASP A 18 0.32 13.48 -1.66
C ASP A 18 -0.82 13.33 -2.65
N ASP A 19 -0.51 13.42 -3.94
CA ASP A 19 -1.46 13.22 -5.03
C ASP A 19 -2.02 11.80 -5.04
N TYR A 20 -1.14 10.82 -4.93
CA TYR A 20 -1.51 9.40 -4.86
C TYR A 20 -2.39 9.12 -3.64
N ARG A 21 -1.96 9.60 -2.48
CA ARG A 21 -2.64 9.37 -1.22
C ARG A 21 -4.05 9.97 -1.21
N ALA A 22 -4.24 11.08 -1.88
CA ALA A 22 -5.55 11.74 -1.97
C ALA A 22 -6.56 10.92 -2.76
N GLN A 23 -6.11 9.99 -3.62
CA GLN A 23 -6.96 9.26 -4.55
C GLN A 23 -7.12 7.78 -4.23
N VAL A 24 -6.12 7.17 -3.59
CA VAL A 24 -6.07 5.71 -3.44
C VAL A 24 -7.17 5.17 -2.53
N GLY A 25 -7.57 5.92 -1.49
CA GLY A 25 -8.60 5.47 -0.55
C GLY A 25 -9.92 5.13 -1.23
N ALA A 26 -10.36 5.97 -2.17
CA ALA A 26 -11.60 5.74 -2.90
C ALA A 26 -11.55 4.43 -3.71
N THR A 27 -10.40 4.11 -4.29
CA THR A 27 -10.26 2.86 -5.06
C THR A 27 -10.35 1.64 -4.15
N ILE A 28 -9.78 1.73 -2.95
CA ILE A 28 -9.82 0.66 -1.96
C ILE A 28 -11.27 0.39 -1.52
N GLU A 29 -12.02 1.46 -1.24
CA GLU A 29 -13.42 1.36 -0.79
C GLU A 29 -14.31 0.70 -1.83
N LEU A 30 -14.07 0.93 -3.12
CA LEU A 30 -14.84 0.30 -4.19
C LEU A 30 -14.80 -1.23 -4.13
N TYR A 31 -13.77 -1.80 -3.55
CA TYR A 31 -13.57 -3.24 -3.44
C TYR A 31 -13.75 -3.75 -2.01
N GLY A 32 -14.45 -2.96 -1.18
CA GLY A 32 -14.80 -3.37 0.17
C GLY A 32 -13.66 -3.28 1.17
N GLY A 33 -12.60 -2.58 0.81
CA GLY A 33 -11.46 -2.39 1.69
C GLY A 33 -11.47 -1.05 2.41
N LYS A 34 -10.54 -0.90 3.34
CA LYS A 34 -10.32 0.37 4.04
C LYS A 34 -8.87 0.47 4.48
N VAL A 35 -8.41 1.70 4.66
CA VAL A 35 -7.12 1.98 5.27
C VAL A 35 -7.27 1.88 6.79
N ILE A 36 -6.48 1.01 7.42
CA ILE A 36 -6.50 0.83 8.87
C ILE A 36 -5.60 1.86 9.54
N ARG A 37 -4.36 1.96 9.05
CA ARG A 37 -3.38 2.89 9.61
C ARG A 37 -2.23 3.12 8.64
N ARG A 38 -1.53 4.23 8.87
CA ARG A 38 -0.28 4.57 8.19
C ARG A 38 0.74 4.93 9.25
N GLY A 39 2.01 4.82 8.89
CA GLY A 39 3.06 5.18 9.82
C GLY A 39 4.37 5.49 9.13
N VAL A 40 5.27 6.09 9.91
CA VAL A 40 6.66 6.33 9.52
C VAL A 40 7.49 5.20 10.09
N CYS A 41 8.35 4.62 9.27
CA CYS A 41 9.20 3.52 9.69
C CYS A 41 10.54 4.04 10.18
N GLU A 42 10.99 3.50 11.29
CA GLU A 42 12.34 3.71 11.79
C GLU A 42 13.28 2.65 11.19
N ASN A 43 14.57 2.81 11.40
CA ASN A 43 15.56 1.83 10.95
C ASN A 43 15.22 0.45 11.50
N PRO A 44 15.35 -0.61 10.69
CA PRO A 44 15.11 -1.96 11.19
C PRO A 44 16.00 -2.31 12.38
N LEU A 45 15.43 -2.99 13.37
CA LEU A 45 16.22 -3.57 14.46
C LEU A 45 17.05 -4.74 13.94
N TRP A 46 16.49 -5.50 13.01
CA TRP A 46 17.13 -6.61 12.30
C TRP A 46 16.64 -6.60 10.87
N ASN A 47 17.50 -6.92 9.91
CA ASN A 47 17.15 -6.94 8.49
C ASN A 47 17.79 -8.13 7.78
N GLN A 48 17.49 -9.34 8.26
CA GLN A 48 18.04 -10.57 7.68
C GLN A 48 17.45 -10.90 6.32
N LEU A 49 16.24 -10.39 6.01
CA LEU A 49 15.67 -10.53 4.67
C LEU A 49 16.36 -9.63 3.65
N ASN A 50 17.22 -8.74 4.11
CA ASN A 50 17.93 -7.80 3.26
C ASN A 50 16.98 -6.92 2.45
N ALA A 51 15.93 -6.44 3.10
CA ALA A 51 14.99 -5.52 2.47
C ALA A 51 15.67 -4.20 2.11
N ALA A 52 15.32 -3.65 0.96
CA ALA A 52 15.79 -2.33 0.57
C ALA A 52 15.27 -1.28 1.57
N PRO A 53 15.97 -0.14 1.72
CA PRO A 53 15.52 0.91 2.64
C PRO A 53 14.10 1.36 2.33
N PHE A 54 13.29 1.53 3.38
CA PHE A 54 11.93 2.06 3.28
C PHE A 54 11.69 2.99 4.47
N ASP A 55 10.77 3.95 4.29
CA ASP A 55 10.56 5.00 5.29
C ASP A 55 9.11 5.11 5.76
N ALA A 56 8.19 4.37 5.16
CA ALA A 56 6.78 4.44 5.52
C ALA A 56 6.08 3.11 5.34
N PHE A 57 4.92 2.98 6.00
CA PHE A 57 4.12 1.78 5.92
C PHE A 57 2.63 2.12 5.87
N VAL A 58 1.83 1.22 5.31
CA VAL A 58 0.38 1.31 5.31
C VAL A 58 -0.20 -0.06 5.58
N GLU A 59 -1.32 -0.08 6.28
CA GLU A 59 -2.09 -1.30 6.51
C GLU A 59 -3.52 -1.10 6.02
N LEU A 60 -3.97 -1.99 5.14
CA LEU A 60 -5.31 -2.02 4.60
C LEU A 60 -6.01 -3.29 5.10
N SER A 61 -7.34 -3.29 5.11
CA SER A 61 -8.12 -4.51 5.33
C SER A 61 -9.10 -4.72 4.20
N PHE A 62 -9.36 -5.98 3.90
CA PHE A 62 -10.37 -6.42 2.94
C PHE A 62 -11.16 -7.58 3.54
N SER A 63 -12.37 -7.80 3.01
CA SER A 63 -13.23 -8.92 3.47
C SER A 63 -12.66 -10.28 3.09
N SER A 64 -11.90 -10.33 1.98
CA SER A 64 -11.32 -11.58 1.49
C SER A 64 -10.04 -11.30 0.72
N LEU A 65 -9.22 -12.34 0.57
CA LEU A 65 -8.03 -12.29 -0.27
C LEU A 65 -8.41 -11.98 -1.73
N GLU A 66 -9.53 -12.53 -2.18
CA GLU A 66 -10.02 -12.31 -3.52
C GLU A 66 -10.32 -10.83 -3.78
N ASP A 67 -10.98 -10.16 -2.82
CA ASP A 67 -11.27 -8.73 -2.93
C ASP A 67 -9.98 -7.89 -2.97
N ALA A 68 -9.00 -8.25 -2.16
CA ALA A 68 -7.70 -7.57 -2.18
C ALA A 68 -7.03 -7.70 -3.55
N LYS A 69 -7.06 -8.90 -4.13
CA LYS A 69 -6.49 -9.15 -5.47
C LYS A 69 -7.26 -8.40 -6.55
N ARG A 70 -8.58 -8.36 -6.45
CA ARG A 70 -9.42 -7.62 -7.40
C ARG A 70 -9.08 -6.14 -7.37
N TRP A 71 -8.92 -5.56 -6.18
CA TRP A 71 -8.50 -4.19 -6.05
C TRP A 71 -7.13 -3.95 -6.70
N ALA A 72 -6.15 -4.77 -6.38
CA ALA A 72 -4.79 -4.62 -6.89
C ALA A 72 -4.70 -4.68 -8.41
N ASN A 73 -5.63 -5.38 -9.05
CA ASN A 73 -5.68 -5.56 -10.50
C ASN A 73 -6.80 -4.74 -11.16
N SER A 74 -7.43 -3.84 -10.40
CA SER A 74 -8.58 -3.08 -10.89
C SER A 74 -8.18 -1.96 -11.84
N PRO A 75 -9.09 -1.57 -12.76
CA PRO A 75 -8.83 -0.40 -13.60
C PRO A 75 -8.73 0.89 -12.79
N GLU A 76 -9.49 1.01 -11.70
CA GLU A 76 -9.45 2.19 -10.83
C GLU A 76 -8.07 2.36 -10.21
N TYR A 77 -7.51 1.29 -9.66
CA TYR A 77 -6.17 1.36 -9.08
C TYR A 77 -5.09 1.51 -10.16
N SER A 78 -5.27 0.83 -11.29
CA SER A 78 -4.32 0.91 -12.41
C SER A 78 -4.16 2.33 -12.93
N ALA A 79 -5.21 3.13 -12.84
CA ALA A 79 -5.14 4.55 -13.23
C ALA A 79 -4.17 5.35 -12.36
N LEU A 80 -3.84 4.87 -11.16
CA LEU A 80 -2.90 5.53 -10.25
C LEU A 80 -1.45 5.08 -10.43
N LEU A 81 -1.20 4.05 -11.24
CA LEU A 81 0.16 3.53 -11.42
C LEU A 81 1.16 4.56 -11.91
N PRO A 82 0.84 5.46 -12.85
CA PRO A 82 1.79 6.49 -13.26
C PRO A 82 2.23 7.41 -12.12
N VAL A 83 1.28 7.92 -11.32
CA VAL A 83 1.62 8.78 -10.19
C VAL A 83 2.32 7.98 -9.09
N ARG A 84 1.89 6.72 -8.85
CA ARG A 84 2.54 5.84 -7.88
C ARG A 84 4.01 5.62 -8.21
N LYS A 85 4.30 5.37 -9.48
CA LYS A 85 5.68 5.14 -9.94
C LYS A 85 6.59 6.33 -9.65
N ARG A 86 6.07 7.55 -9.81
CA ARG A 86 6.83 8.75 -9.50
C ARG A 86 6.91 9.00 -7.99
N ALA A 87 5.86 8.62 -7.26
CA ALA A 87 5.71 8.92 -5.84
C ALA A 87 6.64 8.09 -4.96
N MET A 88 6.76 6.79 -5.26
CA MET A 88 7.40 5.86 -4.33
C MET A 88 7.82 4.56 -4.99
N GLN A 89 8.65 3.81 -4.26
CA GLN A 89 8.90 2.39 -4.50
C GLN A 89 8.12 1.62 -3.43
N LEU A 90 7.17 0.80 -3.85
CA LEU A 90 6.19 0.18 -2.97
C LEU A 90 6.20 -1.34 -3.12
N THR A 91 6.17 -2.03 -1.99
CA THR A 91 5.87 -3.46 -1.92
C THR A 91 4.61 -3.66 -1.11
N LEU A 92 3.62 -4.30 -1.70
CA LEU A 92 2.35 -4.64 -1.06
C LEU A 92 2.22 -6.15 -0.96
N PHE A 93 1.82 -6.65 0.20
CA PHE A 93 1.59 -8.09 0.36
C PHE A 93 0.43 -8.35 1.30
N PRO A 94 -0.39 -9.39 1.02
CA PRO A 94 -1.50 -9.75 1.90
C PRO A 94 -1.02 -10.60 3.06
N VAL A 95 -1.70 -10.43 4.19
CA VAL A 95 -1.47 -11.21 5.42
C VAL A 95 -2.82 -11.75 5.88
N LEU A 96 -2.88 -13.04 6.15
CA LEU A 96 -4.06 -13.68 6.72
C LEU A 96 -3.90 -13.75 8.23
N VAL A 97 -4.82 -13.13 8.95
CA VAL A 97 -4.79 -13.07 10.42
C VAL A 97 -6.11 -13.50 11.02
#